data_5502c51406227a5fa9ccdec7909204d3
#
_entry.id   5502c51406227a5fa9ccdec7909204d3
#
_cell.length_a   1.000
_cell.length_b   1.000
_cell.length_c   1.000
_cell.angle_alpha   90.00
_cell.angle_beta   90.00
_cell.angle_gamma   90.00
#
_symmetry.space_group_name_H-M   'P 1'
#
loop_
_entity.id
_entity.type
_entity.pdbx_description
1 polymer ?
#
loop_
_entity_poly.entity_id
_entity_poly.type
_entity_poly.pdbx_seq_one_letter_code
_entity_poly.pdbx_strand_id
1 'polypeptide(L)'
;MVNARLEVQAKARDLDRTLKDPLRTALDELQARQALELAEARLRRALAQAENEIVAAYTQVVEARLQVRVLEKALEVAELSLKATEVRVKGGGATSLDLLEAQNRAQEARKNLDQAQRALESAQAQLANLVGPWEPEPVADLPGLPEAGLVEALLEENADLLQLRHSLALLKAQRALLDESFAARKDIDALEDQIAALATQLDGAASSLRVGLEARFRGLPPLLEGVRRAEEALEAAKKRYEAERARFAAGLASRLALLQQELNLLQAELALEQAKHAYLKAYYGLLATR
;
A
#
# COMPACT_ATOMS: atom_id res chain seq x y z
N MET A 1 10.68 0.16 -14.37
CA MET A 1 12.02 0.45 -13.76
C MET A 1 13.16 0.51 -14.76
N VAL A 2 13.37 -0.50 -15.63
CA VAL A 2 14.47 -0.51 -16.62
C VAL A 2 14.44 0.73 -17.52
N ASN A 3 13.29 1.05 -18.10
CA ASN A 3 13.14 2.21 -18.98
C ASN A 3 13.47 3.55 -18.29
N ALA A 4 13.06 3.74 -17.02
CA ALA A 4 13.38 4.97 -16.29
C ALA A 4 14.88 5.12 -16.00
N ARG A 5 15.59 4.02 -15.70
CA ARG A 5 17.05 4.03 -15.56
C ARG A 5 17.76 4.36 -16.88
N LEU A 6 17.27 3.81 -17.98
CA LEU A 6 17.82 4.11 -19.31
C LEU A 6 17.58 5.58 -19.69
N GLU A 7 16.43 6.14 -19.33
CA GLU A 7 16.11 7.56 -19.52
C GLU A 7 17.10 8.46 -18.79
N VAL A 8 17.37 8.19 -17.50
CA VAL A 8 18.38 8.94 -16.72
C VAL A 8 19.75 8.88 -17.39
N GLN A 9 20.19 7.68 -17.82
CA GLN A 9 21.47 7.53 -18.52
C GLN A 9 21.52 8.29 -19.84
N ALA A 10 20.43 8.31 -20.60
CA ALA A 10 20.34 9.06 -21.84
C ALA A 10 20.42 10.57 -21.56
N LYS A 11 19.68 11.09 -20.58
CA LYS A 11 19.71 12.51 -20.22
C LYS A 11 21.06 12.95 -19.63
N ALA A 12 21.74 12.10 -18.87
CA ALA A 12 23.10 12.37 -18.42
C ALA A 12 24.10 12.51 -19.58
N ARG A 13 23.98 11.63 -20.60
CA ARG A 13 24.82 11.74 -21.83
C ARG A 13 24.48 12.99 -22.66
N ASP A 14 23.21 13.36 -22.73
CA ASP A 14 22.77 14.56 -23.44
C ASP A 14 23.34 15.81 -22.74
N LEU A 15 23.30 15.88 -21.41
CA LEU A 15 23.90 16.96 -20.64
C LEU A 15 25.41 17.02 -20.87
N ASP A 16 26.12 15.90 -20.80
CA ASP A 16 27.59 15.88 -21.07
C ASP A 16 27.92 16.36 -22.49
N ARG A 17 27.11 15.99 -23.49
CA ARG A 17 27.25 16.47 -24.87
C ARG A 17 27.01 17.98 -24.96
N THR A 18 25.94 18.48 -24.34
CA THR A 18 25.63 19.91 -24.31
C THR A 18 26.74 20.70 -23.64
N LEU A 19 27.29 20.24 -22.53
CA LEU A 19 28.36 20.90 -21.81
C LEU A 19 29.67 20.95 -22.60
N LYS A 20 29.92 20.01 -23.52
CA LYS A 20 31.10 19.96 -24.42
C LYS A 20 30.92 20.76 -25.69
N ASP A 21 29.69 21.19 -26.02
CA ASP A 21 29.45 22.01 -27.22
C ASP A 21 29.93 23.43 -26.99
N PRO A 22 30.89 23.93 -27.81
CA PRO A 22 31.39 25.28 -27.69
C PRO A 22 30.37 26.36 -28.08
N LEU A 23 29.31 25.98 -28.80
CA LEU A 23 28.25 26.88 -29.26
C LEU A 23 27.02 26.85 -28.33
N ARG A 24 27.07 26.12 -27.21
CA ARG A 24 25.94 26.03 -26.28
C ARG A 24 25.55 27.40 -25.74
N THR A 25 24.25 27.59 -25.62
CA THR A 25 23.66 28.72 -24.91
C THR A 25 23.41 28.38 -23.43
N ALA A 26 23.26 29.42 -22.60
CA ALA A 26 22.82 29.22 -21.22
C ALA A 26 21.44 28.51 -21.13
N LEU A 27 20.59 28.70 -22.14
CA LEU A 27 19.28 28.07 -22.24
C LEU A 27 19.40 26.56 -22.52
N ASP A 28 20.30 26.16 -23.42
CA ASP A 28 20.55 24.74 -23.75
C ASP A 28 21.08 24.01 -22.52
N GLU A 29 21.99 24.63 -21.77
CA GLU A 29 22.52 24.07 -20.52
C GLU A 29 21.39 23.91 -19.46
N LEU A 30 20.55 24.95 -19.29
CA LEU A 30 19.43 24.92 -18.37
C LEU A 30 18.46 23.77 -18.71
N GLN A 31 18.09 23.66 -20.00
CA GLN A 31 17.18 22.61 -20.47
C GLN A 31 17.75 21.20 -20.25
N ALA A 32 19.04 21.01 -20.55
CA ALA A 32 19.70 19.71 -20.39
C ALA A 32 19.80 19.30 -18.90
N ARG A 33 20.11 20.25 -18.00
CA ARG A 33 20.13 20.02 -16.54
C ARG A 33 18.73 19.67 -16.02
N GLN A 34 17.71 20.44 -16.39
CA GLN A 34 16.32 20.21 -16.01
C GLN A 34 15.80 18.86 -16.52
N ALA A 35 16.17 18.48 -17.75
CA ALA A 35 15.78 17.18 -18.30
C ALA A 35 16.38 16.00 -17.52
N LEU A 36 17.62 16.11 -17.06
CA LEU A 36 18.25 15.09 -16.20
C LEU A 36 17.57 15.03 -14.83
N GLU A 37 17.38 16.16 -14.17
CA GLU A 37 16.74 16.25 -12.86
C GLU A 37 15.32 15.67 -12.87
N LEU A 38 14.54 15.98 -13.92
CA LEU A 38 13.21 15.43 -14.09
C LEU A 38 13.24 13.90 -14.33
N ALA A 39 14.20 13.39 -15.10
CA ALA A 39 14.35 11.96 -15.32
C ALA A 39 14.71 11.23 -14.01
N GLU A 40 15.57 11.83 -13.17
CA GLU A 40 15.89 11.30 -11.84
C GLU A 40 14.68 11.30 -10.90
N ALA A 41 13.88 12.38 -10.90
CA ALA A 41 12.65 12.46 -10.12
C ALA A 41 11.65 11.38 -10.56
N ARG A 42 11.47 11.18 -11.86
CA ARG A 42 10.63 10.11 -12.42
C ARG A 42 11.14 8.71 -12.05
N LEU A 43 12.45 8.50 -12.00
CA LEU A 43 13.03 7.23 -11.56
C LEU A 43 12.72 6.99 -10.06
N ARG A 44 12.89 8.00 -9.18
CA ARG A 44 12.53 7.89 -7.76
C ARG A 44 11.06 7.55 -7.57
N ARG A 45 10.17 8.24 -8.30
CA ARG A 45 8.73 7.95 -8.31
C ARG A 45 8.43 6.51 -8.75
N ALA A 46 9.04 6.05 -9.84
CA ALA A 46 8.85 4.69 -10.35
C ALA A 46 9.32 3.61 -9.35
N LEU A 47 10.41 3.87 -8.61
CA LEU A 47 10.89 2.99 -7.55
C LEU A 47 9.90 2.94 -6.39
N ALA A 48 9.45 4.09 -5.89
CA ALA A 48 8.50 4.17 -4.78
C ALA A 48 7.12 3.54 -5.14
N GLN A 49 6.67 3.71 -6.39
CA GLN A 49 5.47 3.03 -6.89
C GLN A 49 5.65 1.51 -6.93
N ALA A 50 6.79 1.02 -7.42
CA ALA A 50 7.07 -0.41 -7.44
C ALA A 50 7.16 -1.01 -6.02
N GLU A 51 7.75 -0.30 -5.06
CA GLU A 51 7.77 -0.70 -3.65
C GLU A 51 6.35 -0.80 -3.10
N ASN A 52 5.50 0.20 -3.36
CA ASN A 52 4.10 0.18 -2.93
C ASN A 52 3.30 -0.98 -3.56
N GLU A 53 3.52 -1.27 -4.84
CA GLU A 53 2.90 -2.43 -5.52
C GLU A 53 3.34 -3.76 -4.93
N ILE A 54 4.65 -3.90 -4.64
CA ILE A 54 5.18 -5.11 -3.99
C ILE A 54 4.61 -5.27 -2.58
N VAL A 55 4.54 -4.19 -1.80
CA VAL A 55 3.93 -4.22 -0.46
C VAL A 55 2.46 -4.61 -0.53
N ALA A 56 1.70 -4.09 -1.49
CA ALA A 56 0.31 -4.45 -1.68
C ALA A 56 0.13 -5.94 -2.02
N ALA A 57 0.92 -6.47 -2.95
CA ALA A 57 0.87 -7.88 -3.34
C ALA A 57 1.35 -8.82 -2.20
N TYR A 58 2.42 -8.43 -1.51
CA TYR A 58 2.93 -9.14 -0.34
C TYR A 58 1.89 -9.27 0.77
N THR A 59 1.29 -8.15 1.17
CA THR A 59 0.27 -8.14 2.24
C THR A 59 -0.95 -8.97 1.86
N GLN A 60 -1.33 -8.96 0.58
CA GLN A 60 -2.44 -9.78 0.07
C GLN A 60 -2.18 -11.28 0.22
N VAL A 61 -0.95 -11.75 -0.05
CA VAL A 61 -0.59 -13.17 0.13
C VAL A 61 -0.62 -13.57 1.60
N VAL A 62 -0.04 -12.76 2.50
CA VAL A 62 -0.03 -13.05 3.94
C VAL A 62 -1.44 -13.10 4.50
N GLU A 63 -2.28 -12.11 4.17
CA GLU A 63 -3.68 -12.08 4.58
C GLU A 63 -4.48 -13.28 4.05
N ALA A 64 -4.32 -13.61 2.77
CA ALA A 64 -5.01 -14.75 2.15
C ALA A 64 -4.60 -16.09 2.80
N ARG A 65 -3.33 -16.28 3.13
CA ARG A 65 -2.84 -17.48 3.83
C ARG A 65 -3.45 -17.61 5.23
N LEU A 66 -3.48 -16.54 5.99
CA LEU A 66 -4.12 -16.52 7.31
C LEU A 66 -5.64 -16.75 7.20
N GLN A 67 -6.28 -16.17 6.20
CA GLN A 67 -7.70 -16.38 5.93
C GLN A 67 -8.01 -17.84 5.64
N VAL A 68 -7.18 -18.55 4.86
CA VAL A 68 -7.34 -20.00 4.63
C VAL A 68 -7.25 -20.76 5.96
N ARG A 69 -6.27 -20.47 6.82
CA ARG A 69 -6.14 -21.10 8.14
C ARG A 69 -7.38 -20.88 9.04
N VAL A 70 -7.92 -19.66 9.04
CA VAL A 70 -9.16 -19.32 9.77
C VAL A 70 -10.35 -20.15 9.25
N LEU A 71 -10.49 -20.27 7.93
CA LEU A 71 -11.60 -20.99 7.30
C LEU A 71 -11.44 -22.51 7.40
N GLU A 72 -10.23 -23.05 7.40
CA GLU A 72 -9.96 -24.45 7.74
C GLU A 72 -10.44 -24.77 9.16
N LYS A 73 -10.13 -23.91 10.12
CA LYS A 73 -10.59 -24.10 11.50
C LYS A 73 -12.10 -23.91 11.63
N ALA A 74 -12.67 -22.94 10.90
CA ALA A 74 -14.12 -22.75 10.87
C ALA A 74 -14.87 -23.96 10.30
N LEU A 75 -14.31 -24.61 9.28
CA LEU A 75 -14.85 -25.86 8.74
C LEU A 75 -14.78 -27.00 9.78
N GLU A 76 -13.65 -27.14 10.48
CA GLU A 76 -13.51 -28.15 11.55
C GLU A 76 -14.56 -27.96 12.65
N VAL A 77 -14.82 -26.73 13.08
CA VAL A 77 -15.87 -26.37 14.03
C VAL A 77 -17.24 -26.73 13.49
N ALA A 78 -17.55 -26.39 12.24
CA ALA A 78 -18.85 -26.67 11.62
C ALA A 78 -19.10 -28.17 11.46
N GLU A 79 -18.09 -28.96 11.05
CA GLU A 79 -18.19 -30.41 10.90
C GLU A 79 -18.36 -31.11 12.26
N LEU A 80 -17.66 -30.66 13.30
CA LEU A 80 -17.83 -31.21 14.63
C LEU A 80 -19.23 -30.87 15.20
N SER A 81 -19.73 -29.66 14.97
CA SER A 81 -21.09 -29.23 15.33
C SER A 81 -22.15 -30.07 14.61
N LEU A 82 -21.95 -30.34 13.31
CA LEU A 82 -22.84 -31.21 12.53
C LEU A 82 -22.88 -32.61 13.14
N LYS A 83 -21.74 -33.23 13.42
CA LYS A 83 -21.68 -34.58 14.07
C LYS A 83 -22.39 -34.59 15.43
N ALA A 84 -22.20 -33.55 16.24
CA ALA A 84 -22.88 -33.42 17.52
C ALA A 84 -24.42 -33.31 17.35
N THR A 85 -24.86 -32.56 16.33
CA THR A 85 -26.29 -32.40 16.02
C THR A 85 -26.89 -33.71 15.51
N GLU A 86 -26.20 -34.47 14.66
CA GLU A 86 -26.62 -35.81 14.20
C GLU A 86 -26.88 -36.77 15.37
N VAL A 87 -25.96 -36.79 16.35
CA VAL A 87 -26.14 -37.64 17.56
C VAL A 87 -27.33 -37.19 18.37
N ARG A 88 -27.54 -35.87 18.53
CA ARG A 88 -28.69 -35.32 19.26
C ARG A 88 -30.03 -35.64 18.56
N VAL A 89 -30.10 -35.59 17.25
CA VAL A 89 -31.29 -35.93 16.47
C VAL A 89 -31.61 -37.41 16.64
N LYS A 90 -30.60 -38.31 16.55
CA LYS A 90 -30.79 -39.74 16.81
C LYS A 90 -31.26 -40.05 18.23
N GLY A 91 -30.87 -39.24 19.21
CA GLY A 91 -31.32 -39.34 20.61
C GLY A 91 -32.61 -38.57 20.91
N GLY A 92 -33.28 -37.99 19.92
CA GLY A 92 -34.52 -37.20 20.11
C GLY A 92 -34.30 -35.82 20.76
N GLY A 93 -33.04 -35.37 20.91
CA GLY A 93 -32.70 -34.12 21.58
C GLY A 93 -32.49 -32.93 20.61
N ALA A 94 -32.73 -33.11 19.30
CA ALA A 94 -32.72 -32.07 18.27
C ALA A 94 -33.68 -32.44 17.13
N THR A 95 -34.08 -31.47 16.33
CA THR A 95 -35.02 -31.63 15.22
C THR A 95 -34.30 -31.92 13.90
N SER A 96 -35.07 -32.39 12.89
CA SER A 96 -34.57 -32.51 11.52
C SER A 96 -34.18 -31.14 10.91
N LEU A 97 -34.82 -30.07 11.35
CA LEU A 97 -34.48 -28.71 10.95
C LEU A 97 -33.09 -28.29 11.49
N ASP A 98 -32.81 -28.60 12.77
CA ASP A 98 -31.49 -28.36 13.36
C ASP A 98 -30.36 -29.08 12.58
N LEU A 99 -30.67 -30.32 12.14
CA LEU A 99 -29.71 -31.07 11.31
C LEU A 99 -29.49 -30.43 9.94
N LEU A 100 -30.56 -30.02 9.27
CA LEU A 100 -30.44 -29.33 7.97
C LEU A 100 -29.64 -28.03 8.09
N GLU A 101 -29.88 -27.23 9.13
CA GLU A 101 -29.11 -26.02 9.39
C GLU A 101 -27.63 -26.32 9.63
N ALA A 102 -27.32 -27.37 10.42
CA ALA A 102 -25.92 -27.75 10.64
C ALA A 102 -25.23 -28.25 9.36
N GLN A 103 -25.95 -28.98 8.50
CA GLN A 103 -25.48 -29.40 7.18
C GLN A 103 -25.17 -28.18 6.27
N ASN A 104 -26.10 -27.22 6.21
CA ASN A 104 -25.94 -26.01 5.43
C ASN A 104 -24.72 -25.20 5.90
N ARG A 105 -24.52 -25.06 7.23
CA ARG A 105 -23.34 -24.36 7.78
C ARG A 105 -22.03 -25.05 7.41
N ALA A 106 -21.96 -26.38 7.47
CA ALA A 106 -20.76 -27.11 7.07
C ALA A 106 -20.49 -26.99 5.56
N GLN A 107 -21.54 -27.02 4.74
CA GLN A 107 -21.41 -26.83 3.29
C GLN A 107 -20.96 -25.42 2.91
N GLU A 108 -21.48 -24.40 3.60
CA GLU A 108 -21.07 -23.01 3.43
C GLU A 108 -19.60 -22.80 3.85
N ALA A 109 -19.18 -23.37 4.99
CA ALA A 109 -17.81 -23.32 5.43
C ALA A 109 -16.84 -23.94 4.39
N ARG A 110 -17.20 -25.07 3.78
CA ARG A 110 -16.43 -25.69 2.67
C ARG A 110 -16.30 -24.75 1.47
N LYS A 111 -17.43 -24.20 1.03
CA LYS A 111 -17.43 -23.27 -0.12
C LYS A 111 -16.55 -22.05 0.16
N ASN A 112 -16.62 -21.51 1.38
CA ASN A 112 -15.80 -20.35 1.76
C ASN A 112 -14.30 -20.70 1.77
N LEU A 113 -13.94 -21.91 2.24
CA LEU A 113 -12.56 -22.38 2.20
C LEU A 113 -12.05 -22.53 0.76
N ASP A 114 -12.83 -23.17 -0.12
CA ASP A 114 -12.47 -23.30 -1.55
C ASP A 114 -12.24 -21.95 -2.24
N GLN A 115 -13.06 -20.96 -1.90
CA GLN A 115 -12.91 -19.60 -2.43
C GLN A 115 -11.63 -18.93 -1.92
N ALA A 116 -11.32 -19.08 -0.63
CA ALA A 116 -10.12 -18.52 -0.03
C ALA A 116 -8.83 -19.17 -0.57
N GLN A 117 -8.84 -20.48 -0.83
CA GLN A 117 -7.72 -21.19 -1.45
C GLN A 117 -7.43 -20.64 -2.87
N ARG A 118 -8.46 -20.46 -3.69
CA ARG A 118 -8.31 -19.85 -5.01
C ARG A 118 -7.81 -18.39 -4.94
N ALA A 119 -8.29 -17.63 -3.94
CA ALA A 119 -7.80 -16.27 -3.72
C ALA A 119 -6.32 -16.25 -3.33
N LEU A 120 -5.88 -17.20 -2.51
CA LEU A 120 -4.46 -17.37 -2.16
C LEU A 120 -3.60 -17.71 -3.38
N GLU A 121 -4.02 -18.65 -4.22
CA GLU A 121 -3.33 -19.01 -5.46
C GLU A 121 -3.19 -17.79 -6.39
N SER A 122 -4.27 -17.01 -6.55
CA SER A 122 -4.24 -15.80 -7.35
C SER A 122 -3.29 -14.74 -6.78
N ALA A 123 -3.30 -14.52 -5.46
CA ALA A 123 -2.40 -13.56 -4.80
C ALA A 123 -0.93 -13.99 -4.93
N GLN A 124 -0.63 -15.28 -4.77
CA GLN A 124 0.72 -15.83 -4.97
C GLN A 124 1.20 -15.65 -6.41
N ALA A 125 0.34 -15.89 -7.40
CA ALA A 125 0.68 -15.67 -8.80
C ALA A 125 0.96 -14.19 -9.10
N GLN A 126 0.17 -13.25 -8.53
CA GLN A 126 0.42 -11.82 -8.67
C GLN A 126 1.76 -11.40 -8.06
N LEU A 127 2.08 -11.85 -6.85
CA LEU A 127 3.36 -11.56 -6.21
C LEU A 127 4.53 -12.15 -7.00
N ALA A 128 4.41 -13.40 -7.47
CA ALA A 128 5.43 -14.07 -8.26
C ALA A 128 5.71 -13.34 -9.60
N ASN A 129 4.72 -12.73 -10.21
CA ASN A 129 4.90 -11.89 -11.40
C ASN A 129 5.71 -10.61 -11.13
N LEU A 130 5.68 -10.08 -9.90
CA LEU A 130 6.40 -8.86 -9.53
C LEU A 130 7.84 -9.13 -9.10
N VAL A 131 8.06 -10.16 -8.28
CA VAL A 131 9.35 -10.40 -7.61
C VAL A 131 9.94 -11.79 -7.87
N GLY A 132 9.25 -12.62 -8.65
CA GLY A 132 9.61 -14.03 -8.81
C GLY A 132 9.04 -14.91 -7.70
N PRO A 133 9.35 -16.22 -7.71
CA PRO A 133 8.87 -17.14 -6.68
C PRO A 133 9.41 -16.73 -5.30
N TRP A 134 8.51 -16.40 -4.41
CA TRP A 134 8.82 -16.00 -3.04
C TRP A 134 7.65 -16.32 -2.10
N GLU A 135 7.98 -16.84 -0.93
CA GLU A 135 7.00 -17.06 0.14
C GLU A 135 7.16 -15.99 1.21
N PRO A 136 6.24 -15.01 1.29
CA PRO A 136 6.31 -13.96 2.28
C PRO A 136 5.96 -14.47 3.68
N GLU A 137 6.71 -14.01 4.68
CA GLU A 137 6.43 -14.23 6.10
C GLU A 137 5.72 -12.99 6.68
N PRO A 138 4.97 -13.12 7.80
CA PRO A 138 4.37 -11.98 8.49
C PRO A 138 5.43 -10.94 8.88
N VAL A 139 5.07 -9.65 8.83
CA VAL A 139 5.98 -8.55 9.18
C VAL A 139 6.23 -8.56 10.68
N ALA A 140 7.51 -8.66 11.06
CA ALA A 140 7.91 -8.58 12.48
C ALA A 140 7.84 -7.15 12.99
N ASP A 141 8.48 -6.21 12.28
CA ASP A 141 8.60 -4.81 12.69
C ASP A 141 7.97 -3.87 11.66
N LEU A 142 7.23 -2.88 12.15
CA LEU A 142 6.67 -1.82 11.33
C LEU A 142 7.64 -0.62 11.27
N PRO A 143 7.69 0.12 10.14
CA PRO A 143 8.37 1.40 10.12
C PRO A 143 7.73 2.36 11.14
N GLY A 144 8.55 3.16 11.80
CA GLY A 144 8.05 4.21 12.70
C GLY A 144 7.25 5.27 11.94
N LEU A 145 6.61 6.17 12.69
CA LEU A 145 5.99 7.35 12.07
C LEU A 145 7.07 8.17 11.34
N PRO A 146 6.79 8.63 10.12
CA PRO A 146 7.74 9.45 9.39
C PRO A 146 7.91 10.81 10.08
N GLU A 147 9.07 11.45 9.85
CA GLU A 147 9.38 12.76 10.40
C GLU A 147 8.42 13.84 9.88
N ALA A 148 8.24 14.90 10.67
CA ALA A 148 7.33 16.00 10.34
C ALA A 148 7.68 16.71 9.02
N GLY A 149 8.96 16.71 8.60
CA GLY A 149 9.42 17.29 7.33
C GLY A 149 9.16 16.44 6.07
N LEU A 150 8.59 15.24 6.21
CA LEU A 150 8.37 14.35 5.06
C LEU A 150 7.45 14.99 4.00
N VAL A 151 6.41 15.72 4.42
CA VAL A 151 5.44 16.32 3.49
C VAL A 151 6.15 17.34 2.59
N GLU A 152 7.00 18.19 3.18
CA GLU A 152 7.80 19.17 2.45
C GLU A 152 8.78 18.49 1.48
N ALA A 153 9.47 17.46 1.95
CA ALA A 153 10.38 16.69 1.11
C ALA A 153 9.66 16.05 -0.09
N LEU A 154 8.48 15.47 0.12
CA LEU A 154 7.65 14.89 -0.96
C LEU A 154 7.16 15.95 -1.95
N LEU A 155 6.84 17.16 -1.49
CA LEU A 155 6.48 18.29 -2.36
C LEU A 155 7.66 18.75 -3.21
N GLU A 156 8.86 18.77 -2.64
CA GLU A 156 10.07 19.17 -3.36
C GLU A 156 10.48 18.14 -4.42
N GLU A 157 10.39 16.86 -4.06
CA GLU A 157 10.78 15.73 -4.93
C GLU A 157 9.70 15.35 -5.96
N ASN A 158 8.48 15.91 -5.86
CA ASN A 158 7.38 15.51 -6.73
C ASN A 158 7.66 15.86 -8.20
N ALA A 159 7.68 14.84 -9.06
CA ALA A 159 8.06 14.98 -10.47
C ALA A 159 7.12 15.91 -11.25
N ASP A 160 5.83 15.97 -10.93
CA ASP A 160 4.86 16.80 -11.64
C ASP A 160 5.04 18.29 -11.26
N LEU A 161 5.27 18.58 -9.96
CA LEU A 161 5.62 19.94 -9.52
C LEU A 161 6.97 20.38 -10.04
N LEU A 162 7.95 19.49 -10.08
CA LEU A 162 9.26 19.75 -10.65
C LEU A 162 9.16 20.11 -12.13
N GLN A 163 8.35 19.40 -12.91
CA GLN A 163 8.11 19.72 -14.31
C GLN A 163 7.50 21.12 -14.48
N LEU A 164 6.54 21.51 -13.64
CA LEU A 164 5.96 22.86 -13.68
C LEU A 164 7.00 23.94 -13.30
N ARG A 165 7.81 23.69 -12.26
CA ARG A 165 8.92 24.58 -11.87
C ARG A 165 9.93 24.77 -13.00
N HIS A 166 10.31 23.68 -13.67
CA HIS A 166 11.23 23.72 -14.83
C HIS A 166 10.64 24.53 -15.99
N SER A 167 9.38 24.30 -16.34
CA SER A 167 8.69 25.06 -17.38
C SER A 167 8.64 26.55 -17.03
N LEU A 168 8.33 26.89 -15.78
CA LEU A 168 8.31 28.28 -15.32
C LEU A 168 9.69 28.92 -15.37
N ALA A 169 10.74 28.20 -14.95
CA ALA A 169 12.11 28.67 -15.00
C ALA A 169 12.57 28.89 -16.45
N LEU A 170 12.17 28.02 -17.37
CA LEU A 170 12.48 28.15 -18.81
C LEU A 170 11.82 29.39 -19.41
N LEU A 171 10.52 29.62 -19.15
CA LEU A 171 9.81 30.81 -19.63
C LEU A 171 10.45 32.10 -19.08
N LYS A 172 10.81 32.11 -17.78
CA LYS A 172 11.53 33.26 -17.17
C LYS A 172 12.90 33.49 -17.81
N ALA A 173 13.66 32.42 -18.10
CA ALA A 173 14.92 32.53 -18.79
C ALA A 173 14.75 33.06 -20.23
N GLN A 174 13.74 32.60 -20.96
CA GLN A 174 13.40 33.14 -22.29
C GLN A 174 13.02 34.62 -22.21
N ARG A 175 12.21 35.01 -21.22
CA ARG A 175 11.84 36.43 -20.98
C ARG A 175 13.08 37.30 -20.72
N ALA A 176 14.03 36.79 -19.93
CA ALA A 176 15.28 37.53 -19.62
C ALA A 176 16.18 37.72 -20.81
N LEU A 177 16.06 36.92 -21.88
CA LEU A 177 16.82 37.04 -23.11
C LEU A 177 16.19 38.03 -24.11
N LEU A 178 14.93 38.44 -23.91
CA LEU A 178 14.25 39.40 -24.78
C LEU A 178 14.72 40.81 -24.43
N ASP A 179 15.31 41.49 -25.44
CA ASP A 179 15.66 42.89 -25.36
C ASP A 179 14.40 43.73 -25.66
N GLU A 180 13.99 44.53 -24.70
CA GLU A 180 12.78 45.39 -24.80
C GLU A 180 12.93 46.47 -25.91
N SER A 181 14.14 46.73 -26.37
CA SER A 181 14.42 47.67 -27.47
C SER A 181 14.09 47.08 -28.85
N PHE A 182 14.12 45.77 -28.99
CA PHE A 182 13.98 45.08 -30.27
C PHE A 182 12.79 44.10 -30.33
N ALA A 183 12.34 43.61 -29.19
CA ALA A 183 11.18 42.69 -29.12
C ALA A 183 9.86 43.45 -29.22
N ALA A 184 8.91 42.91 -29.95
CA ALA A 184 7.57 43.47 -30.00
C ALA A 184 6.89 43.41 -28.60
N ARG A 185 6.33 44.49 -28.13
CA ARG A 185 5.67 44.57 -26.81
C ARG A 185 4.62 43.50 -26.60
N LYS A 186 3.87 43.19 -27.64
CA LYS A 186 2.86 42.12 -27.62
C LYS A 186 3.44 40.75 -27.28
N ASP A 187 4.66 40.43 -27.75
CA ASP A 187 5.32 39.14 -27.48
C ASP A 187 5.83 39.07 -26.05
N ILE A 188 6.28 40.21 -25.50
CA ILE A 188 6.69 40.36 -24.11
C ILE A 188 5.47 40.15 -23.19
N ASP A 189 4.38 40.88 -23.44
CA ASP A 189 3.17 40.81 -22.66
C ASP A 189 2.58 39.36 -22.68
N ALA A 190 2.59 38.73 -23.85
CA ALA A 190 2.10 37.33 -24.00
C ALA A 190 2.96 36.34 -23.20
N LEU A 191 4.28 36.56 -23.12
CA LEU A 191 5.18 35.69 -22.35
C LEU A 191 5.00 35.93 -20.83
N GLU A 192 4.79 37.17 -20.41
CA GLU A 192 4.51 37.53 -19.03
C GLU A 192 3.18 36.94 -18.57
N ASP A 193 2.13 36.98 -19.40
CA ASP A 193 0.85 36.32 -19.14
C ASP A 193 1.02 34.81 -18.99
N GLN A 194 1.83 34.15 -19.83
CA GLN A 194 2.13 32.72 -19.71
C GLN A 194 2.89 32.41 -18.40
N ILE A 195 3.85 33.23 -18.02
CA ILE A 195 4.59 33.08 -16.76
C ILE A 195 3.63 33.21 -15.57
N ALA A 196 2.74 34.21 -15.57
CA ALA A 196 1.75 34.42 -14.51
C ALA A 196 0.76 33.26 -14.40
N ALA A 197 0.25 32.79 -15.55
CA ALA A 197 -0.66 31.63 -15.60
C ALA A 197 0.00 30.36 -15.07
N LEU A 198 1.22 30.07 -15.49
CA LEU A 198 1.97 28.89 -15.07
C LEU A 198 2.38 28.95 -13.57
N ALA A 199 2.72 30.16 -13.06
CA ALA A 199 2.97 30.37 -11.64
C ALA A 199 1.71 30.07 -10.80
N THR A 200 0.55 30.59 -11.22
CA THR A 200 -0.74 30.31 -10.56
C THR A 200 -1.08 28.80 -10.59
N GLN A 201 -0.82 28.14 -11.72
CA GLN A 201 -1.02 26.69 -11.84
C GLN A 201 -0.10 25.91 -10.90
N LEU A 202 1.18 26.29 -10.79
CA LEU A 202 2.15 25.67 -9.87
C LEU A 202 1.70 25.83 -8.41
N ASP A 203 1.32 27.02 -8.00
CA ASP A 203 0.85 27.30 -6.63
C ASP A 203 -0.41 26.50 -6.29
N GLY A 204 -1.37 26.45 -7.22
CA GLY A 204 -2.58 25.65 -7.07
C GLY A 204 -2.30 24.16 -6.95
N ALA A 205 -1.44 23.63 -7.82
CA ALA A 205 -1.03 22.22 -7.80
C ALA A 205 -0.27 21.87 -6.50
N ALA A 206 0.67 22.71 -6.08
CA ALA A 206 1.43 22.53 -4.84
C ALA A 206 0.53 22.56 -3.60
N SER A 207 -0.42 23.50 -3.54
CA SER A 207 -1.39 23.61 -2.45
C SER A 207 -2.30 22.38 -2.37
N SER A 208 -2.84 21.93 -3.51
CA SER A 208 -3.70 20.75 -3.58
C SER A 208 -2.94 19.48 -3.15
N LEU A 209 -1.72 19.30 -3.65
CA LEU A 209 -0.89 18.14 -3.29
C LEU A 209 -0.51 18.18 -1.79
N ARG A 210 -0.17 19.36 -1.25
CA ARG A 210 0.12 19.54 0.18
C ARG A 210 -1.05 19.08 1.05
N VAL A 211 -2.26 19.53 0.77
CA VAL A 211 -3.47 19.15 1.51
C VAL A 211 -3.67 17.63 1.47
N GLY A 212 -3.48 17.01 0.29
CA GLY A 212 -3.59 15.55 0.14
C GLY A 212 -2.53 14.79 0.93
N LEU A 213 -1.27 15.25 0.89
CA LEU A 213 -0.16 14.65 1.65
C LEU A 213 -0.35 14.78 3.15
N GLU A 214 -0.74 15.96 3.64
CA GLU A 214 -1.03 16.18 5.06
C GLU A 214 -2.18 15.30 5.56
N ALA A 215 -3.24 15.14 4.77
CA ALA A 215 -4.35 14.26 5.13
C ALA A 215 -3.89 12.80 5.27
N ARG A 216 -3.08 12.31 4.33
CA ARG A 216 -2.50 10.95 4.39
C ARG A 216 -1.53 10.80 5.57
N PHE A 217 -0.66 11.79 5.80
CA PHE A 217 0.26 11.80 6.93
C PHE A 217 -0.47 11.74 8.27
N ARG A 218 -1.51 12.55 8.45
CA ARG A 218 -2.37 12.55 9.65
C ARG A 218 -3.16 11.25 9.82
N GLY A 219 -3.34 10.49 8.74
CA GLY A 219 -3.98 9.17 8.77
C GLY A 219 -3.10 8.06 9.36
N LEU A 220 -1.77 8.23 9.45
CA LEU A 220 -0.86 7.18 9.92
C LEU A 220 -0.96 6.89 11.43
N PRO A 221 -0.97 7.89 12.34
CA PRO A 221 -1.05 7.62 13.78
C PRO A 221 -2.27 6.78 14.21
N PRO A 222 -3.51 7.03 13.72
CA PRO A 222 -4.66 6.18 14.03
C PRO A 222 -4.49 4.72 13.58
N LEU A 223 -3.76 4.47 12.49
CA LEU A 223 -3.49 3.11 12.02
C LEU A 223 -2.53 2.38 12.96
N LEU A 224 -1.48 3.05 13.47
CA LEU A 224 -0.60 2.47 14.50
C LEU A 224 -1.34 2.19 15.82
N GLU A 225 -2.24 3.07 16.23
CA GLU A 225 -3.12 2.80 17.37
C GLU A 225 -4.06 1.61 17.11
N GLY A 226 -4.46 1.41 15.86
CA GLY A 226 -5.19 0.22 15.41
C GLY A 226 -4.37 -1.06 15.59
N VAL A 227 -3.10 -1.04 15.24
CA VAL A 227 -2.17 -2.16 15.44
C VAL A 227 -2.05 -2.50 16.91
N ARG A 228 -1.80 -1.51 17.79
CA ARG A 228 -1.68 -1.72 19.23
C ARG A 228 -2.95 -2.36 19.82
N ARG A 229 -4.13 -1.88 19.41
CA ARG A 229 -5.39 -2.48 19.85
C ARG A 229 -5.57 -3.92 19.38
N ALA A 230 -5.12 -4.23 18.18
CA ALA A 230 -5.15 -5.59 17.64
C ALA A 230 -4.15 -6.52 18.38
N GLU A 231 -2.97 -6.02 18.79
CA GLU A 231 -2.02 -6.74 19.65
C GLU A 231 -2.62 -7.06 21.02
N GLU A 232 -3.27 -6.10 21.67
CA GLU A 232 -3.96 -6.30 22.94
C GLU A 232 -5.10 -7.34 22.80
N ALA A 233 -5.85 -7.29 21.70
CA ALA A 233 -6.91 -8.27 21.40
C ALA A 233 -6.36 -9.68 21.17
N LEU A 234 -5.22 -9.81 20.47
CA LEU A 234 -4.53 -11.08 20.26
C LEU A 234 -4.06 -11.68 21.59
N GLU A 235 -3.44 -10.89 22.46
CA GLU A 235 -3.01 -11.34 23.79
C GLU A 235 -4.21 -11.80 24.65
N ALA A 236 -5.33 -11.11 24.58
CA ALA A 236 -6.56 -11.53 25.25
C ALA A 236 -7.10 -12.85 24.67
N ALA A 237 -7.05 -13.04 23.35
CA ALA A 237 -7.45 -14.27 22.68
C ALA A 237 -6.54 -15.44 23.05
N LYS A 238 -5.23 -15.26 23.10
CA LYS A 238 -4.26 -16.26 23.57
C LYS A 238 -4.58 -16.74 24.99
N LYS A 239 -4.78 -15.81 25.93
CA LYS A 239 -5.14 -16.15 27.32
C LYS A 239 -6.44 -16.93 27.43
N ARG A 240 -7.47 -16.59 26.63
CA ARG A 240 -8.74 -17.33 26.60
C ARG A 240 -8.55 -18.74 26.05
N TYR A 241 -7.78 -18.89 24.97
CA TYR A 241 -7.47 -20.18 24.38
C TYR A 241 -6.69 -21.07 25.37
N GLU A 242 -5.66 -20.55 26.04
CA GLU A 242 -4.87 -21.26 27.05
C GLU A 242 -5.74 -21.72 28.24
N ALA A 243 -6.63 -20.84 28.73
CA ALA A 243 -7.56 -21.18 29.80
C ALA A 243 -8.51 -22.29 29.38
N GLU A 244 -9.07 -22.22 28.16
CA GLU A 244 -9.98 -23.26 27.66
C GLU A 244 -9.26 -24.58 27.38
N ARG A 245 -8.00 -24.51 26.91
CA ARG A 245 -7.13 -25.68 26.73
C ARG A 245 -6.86 -26.40 28.08
N ALA A 246 -6.61 -25.65 29.15
CA ALA A 246 -6.43 -26.20 30.49
C ALA A 246 -7.73 -26.85 30.99
N ARG A 247 -8.89 -26.21 30.79
CA ARG A 247 -10.21 -26.78 31.14
C ARG A 247 -10.49 -28.05 30.35
N PHE A 248 -10.19 -28.08 29.08
CA PHE A 248 -10.34 -29.28 28.25
C PHE A 248 -9.44 -30.43 28.73
N ALA A 249 -8.16 -30.14 29.05
CA ALA A 249 -7.25 -31.13 29.61
C ALA A 249 -7.72 -31.70 30.95
N ALA A 250 -8.43 -30.90 31.76
CA ALA A 250 -9.06 -31.33 33.00
C ALA A 250 -10.42 -32.02 32.81
N GLY A 251 -10.88 -32.21 31.57
CA GLY A 251 -12.21 -32.78 31.28
C GLY A 251 -13.41 -31.86 31.57
N LEU A 252 -13.16 -30.57 31.79
CA LEU A 252 -14.17 -29.57 32.18
C LEU A 252 -14.70 -28.75 31.00
N ALA A 253 -14.19 -28.99 29.80
CA ALA A 253 -14.62 -28.32 28.57
C ALA A 253 -14.79 -29.32 27.43
N SER A 254 -15.66 -29.02 26.47
CA SER A 254 -15.85 -29.82 25.28
C SER A 254 -14.76 -29.51 24.20
N ARG A 255 -14.53 -30.48 23.30
CA ARG A 255 -13.66 -30.27 22.15
C ARG A 255 -14.19 -29.14 21.27
N LEU A 256 -15.49 -28.99 21.12
CA LEU A 256 -16.09 -27.91 20.34
C LEU A 256 -15.77 -26.53 20.94
N ALA A 257 -15.83 -26.39 22.27
CA ALA A 257 -15.50 -25.17 22.97
C ALA A 257 -14.00 -24.79 22.77
N LEU A 258 -13.11 -25.80 22.85
CA LEU A 258 -11.68 -25.58 22.58
C LEU A 258 -11.44 -25.14 21.15
N LEU A 259 -12.01 -25.80 20.15
CA LEU A 259 -11.86 -25.41 18.74
C LEU A 259 -12.43 -24.03 18.44
N GLN A 260 -13.51 -23.63 19.13
CA GLN A 260 -14.08 -22.29 19.01
C GLN A 260 -13.11 -21.23 19.54
N GLN A 261 -12.40 -21.49 20.65
CA GLN A 261 -11.39 -20.55 21.15
C GLN A 261 -10.13 -20.51 20.25
N GLU A 262 -9.76 -21.65 19.64
CA GLU A 262 -8.69 -21.69 18.66
C GLU A 262 -9.06 -20.89 17.39
N LEU A 263 -10.30 -20.97 16.91
CA LEU A 263 -10.80 -20.15 15.82
C LEU A 263 -10.75 -18.66 16.17
N ASN A 264 -11.18 -18.29 17.38
CA ASN A 264 -11.12 -16.91 17.84
C ASN A 264 -9.68 -16.38 17.92
N LEU A 265 -8.72 -17.23 18.29
CA LEU A 265 -7.30 -16.90 18.29
C LEU A 265 -6.78 -16.63 16.88
N LEU A 266 -7.06 -17.53 15.93
CA LEU A 266 -6.66 -17.35 14.52
C LEU A 266 -7.30 -16.09 13.88
N GLN A 267 -8.54 -15.77 14.26
CA GLN A 267 -9.19 -14.53 13.82
C GLN A 267 -8.49 -13.30 14.38
N ALA A 268 -8.03 -13.34 15.63
CA ALA A 268 -7.26 -12.24 16.23
C ALA A 268 -5.87 -12.10 15.60
N GLU A 269 -5.20 -13.21 15.23
CA GLU A 269 -3.96 -13.18 14.46
C GLU A 269 -4.16 -12.51 13.09
N LEU A 270 -5.20 -12.89 12.36
CA LEU A 270 -5.55 -12.29 11.09
C LEU A 270 -5.85 -10.79 11.25
N ALA A 271 -6.61 -10.40 12.27
CA ALA A 271 -6.95 -9.00 12.52
C ALA A 271 -5.70 -8.15 12.82
N LEU A 272 -4.72 -8.68 13.56
CA LEU A 272 -3.45 -8.02 13.80
C LEU A 272 -2.67 -7.80 12.49
N GLU A 273 -2.51 -8.84 11.67
CA GLU A 273 -1.81 -8.70 10.40
C GLU A 273 -2.53 -7.73 9.46
N GLN A 274 -3.87 -7.74 9.41
CA GLN A 274 -4.64 -6.76 8.65
C GLN A 274 -4.41 -5.33 9.13
N ALA A 275 -4.32 -5.10 10.45
CA ALA A 275 -4.01 -3.78 11.01
C ALA A 275 -2.59 -3.32 10.63
N LYS A 276 -1.59 -4.20 10.74
CA LYS A 276 -0.20 -3.93 10.31
C LYS A 276 -0.13 -3.60 8.82
N HIS A 277 -0.81 -4.38 7.99
CA HIS A 277 -0.85 -4.19 6.55
C HIS A 277 -1.57 -2.89 6.14
N ALA A 278 -2.62 -2.50 6.85
CA ALA A 278 -3.27 -1.21 6.62
C ALA A 278 -2.31 -0.04 6.84
N TYR A 279 -1.49 -0.10 7.90
CA TYR A 279 -0.45 0.88 8.15
C TYR A 279 0.64 0.86 7.06
N LEU A 280 1.16 -0.32 6.69
CA LEU A 280 2.18 -0.44 5.65
C LEU A 280 1.70 0.12 4.30
N LYS A 281 0.50 -0.26 3.86
CA LYS A 281 -0.10 0.26 2.62
C LYS A 281 -0.25 1.79 2.64
N ALA A 282 -0.66 2.36 3.78
CA ALA A 282 -0.77 3.81 3.94
C ALA A 282 0.61 4.49 3.93
N TYR A 283 1.61 3.92 4.60
CA TYR A 283 2.98 4.42 4.67
C TYR A 283 3.64 4.44 3.29
N TYR A 284 3.67 3.30 2.60
CA TYR A 284 4.27 3.21 1.26
C TYR A 284 3.44 3.93 0.19
N GLY A 285 2.11 3.99 0.35
CA GLY A 285 1.25 4.81 -0.49
C GLY A 285 1.52 6.32 -0.35
N LEU A 286 1.93 6.79 0.84
CA LEU A 286 2.40 8.16 1.04
C LEU A 286 3.74 8.39 0.32
N LEU A 287 4.71 7.48 0.45
CA LEU A 287 6.01 7.59 -0.21
C LEU A 287 5.91 7.52 -1.75
N ALA A 288 4.94 6.80 -2.28
CA ALA A 288 4.71 6.67 -3.73
C ALA A 288 4.19 7.96 -4.41
N THR A 289 3.95 9.01 -3.65
CA THR A 289 3.52 10.33 -4.19
C THR A 289 4.66 11.26 -4.61
N ARG A 290 5.91 10.80 -4.57
CA ARG A 290 7.11 11.51 -5.03
C ARG A 290 7.04 12.00 -6.47
#